data_f4f2aa13936efa5d1047a18303334f4d
#
_entry.id   f4f2aa13936efa5d1047a18303334f4d
#
_cell.length_a   1.000
_cell.length_b   1.000
_cell.length_c   1.000
_cell.angle_alpha   90.00
_cell.angle_beta   90.00
_cell.angle_gamma   90.00
#
_symmetry.space_group_name_H-M   'P 1'
#
loop_
_entity.id
_entity.type
_entity.pdbx_description
1 polymer ?
#
loop_
_entity_poly.entity_id
_entity_poly.type
_entity_poly.pdbx_seq_one_letter_code
_entity_poly.pdbx_strand_id
1 'polypeptide(L)'
;MIETESTIYIATEKVTPLSWHVKRKSLSEETIKWGLYTVASTLKFVNDDASSVHGCVRASSIYTSDSGEWKLGGFDILSSMKEDDAIIYNFGSLTPDSNRYVPPEVGSNGWATIKRNPLPAVDAYGLGILIYESFNGNFMGSDQLGQPKNIPAGMVQSYRKLINPNPKLRLSPGHFLEQGMKTGGFFETPLIHITKGADSLGLKSETEREEFLR
;
A
#
# COMPACT_ATOMS: atom_id res chain seq x y z
N MET A 1 -12.90 -19.92 5.59
CA MET A 1 -12.91 -20.31 4.16
C MET A 1 -13.78 -21.55 4.03
N ILE A 2 -14.69 -21.59 3.08
CA ILE A 2 -15.53 -22.75 2.75
C ILE A 2 -15.26 -23.07 1.28
N GLU A 3 -14.93 -24.33 1.00
CA GLU A 3 -14.66 -24.81 -0.34
C GLU A 3 -15.73 -25.81 -0.75
N THR A 4 -16.25 -25.65 -1.96
CA THR A 4 -17.17 -26.59 -2.63
C THR A 4 -16.50 -27.09 -3.91
N GLU A 5 -17.08 -28.06 -4.61
CA GLU A 5 -16.51 -28.60 -5.86
C GLU A 5 -16.24 -27.54 -6.94
N SER A 6 -16.94 -26.41 -6.92
CA SER A 6 -16.85 -25.37 -7.96
C SER A 6 -16.55 -23.96 -7.43
N THR A 7 -16.53 -23.75 -6.11
CA THR A 7 -16.49 -22.40 -5.55
C THR A 7 -15.76 -22.37 -4.21
N ILE A 8 -14.90 -21.38 -4.04
CA ILE A 8 -14.26 -21.05 -2.77
C ILE A 8 -14.92 -19.80 -2.19
N TYR A 9 -15.43 -19.90 -0.97
CA TYR A 9 -16.00 -18.77 -0.22
C TYR A 9 -15.01 -18.30 0.83
N ILE A 10 -14.70 -17.00 0.80
CA ILE A 10 -13.87 -16.34 1.80
C ILE A 10 -14.76 -15.35 2.53
N ALA A 11 -15.06 -15.63 3.80
CA ALA A 11 -15.79 -14.71 4.66
C ALA A 11 -14.80 -13.82 5.42
N THR A 12 -15.04 -12.52 5.40
CA THR A 12 -14.25 -11.49 6.10
C THR A 12 -15.19 -10.65 6.95
N GLU A 13 -14.63 -9.70 7.70
CA GLU A 13 -15.41 -8.59 8.23
C GLU A 13 -16.06 -7.80 7.08
N LYS A 14 -17.08 -7.02 7.40
CA LYS A 14 -17.73 -6.15 6.41
C LYS A 14 -16.76 -5.06 5.99
N VAL A 15 -16.51 -4.96 4.69
CA VAL A 15 -15.60 -3.97 4.10
C VAL A 15 -16.20 -3.29 2.88
N THR A 16 -15.70 -2.09 2.58
CA THR A 16 -16.05 -1.32 1.37
C THR A 16 -14.81 -1.13 0.52
N PRO A 17 -14.84 -1.35 -0.80
CA PRO A 17 -13.69 -1.08 -1.66
C PRO A 17 -13.25 0.38 -1.59
N LEU A 18 -11.94 0.64 -1.43
CA LEU A 18 -11.38 2.00 -1.39
C LEU A 18 -11.71 2.78 -2.67
N SER A 19 -11.73 2.11 -3.82
CA SER A 19 -12.09 2.72 -5.10
C SER A 19 -13.47 3.38 -5.10
N TRP A 20 -14.39 2.90 -4.27
CA TRP A 20 -15.71 3.50 -4.08
C TRP A 20 -15.62 4.89 -3.39
N HIS A 21 -14.78 4.99 -2.35
CA HIS A 21 -14.52 6.25 -1.64
C HIS A 21 -13.76 7.25 -2.51
N VAL A 22 -12.75 6.78 -3.24
CA VAL A 22 -11.96 7.61 -4.17
C VAL A 22 -12.85 8.25 -5.24
N LYS A 23 -13.74 7.46 -5.86
CA LYS A 23 -14.69 7.98 -6.86
C LYS A 23 -15.63 9.05 -6.30
N ARG A 24 -16.03 8.95 -5.05
CA ARG A 24 -16.94 9.89 -4.37
C ARG A 24 -16.23 11.05 -3.70
N LYS A 25 -14.90 11.05 -3.66
CA LYS A 25 -14.09 12.04 -2.93
C LYS A 25 -14.56 12.19 -1.46
N SER A 26 -14.89 11.07 -0.82
CA SER A 26 -15.50 11.04 0.51
C SER A 26 -14.49 10.97 1.65
N LEU A 27 -13.18 10.92 1.35
CA LEU A 27 -12.12 10.80 2.34
C LEU A 27 -11.46 12.15 2.60
N SER A 28 -11.22 12.46 3.88
CA SER A 28 -10.40 13.60 4.29
C SER A 28 -8.90 13.29 4.05
N GLU A 29 -8.08 14.34 3.99
CA GLU A 29 -6.63 14.18 3.89
C GLU A 29 -6.06 13.36 5.05
N GLU A 30 -6.56 13.58 6.27
CA GLU A 30 -6.13 12.86 7.47
C GLU A 30 -6.46 11.37 7.40
N THR A 31 -7.67 11.02 6.93
CA THR A 31 -8.08 9.63 6.70
C THR A 31 -7.22 8.95 5.63
N ILE A 32 -6.91 9.67 4.54
CA ILE A 32 -6.02 9.15 3.50
C ILE A 32 -4.62 8.90 4.08
N LYS A 33 -4.07 9.83 4.85
CA LYS A 33 -2.75 9.66 5.49
C LYS A 33 -2.73 8.46 6.42
N TRP A 34 -3.76 8.28 7.25
CA TRP A 34 -3.88 7.12 8.12
C TRP A 34 -3.94 5.81 7.31
N GLY A 35 -4.76 5.75 6.28
CA GLY A 35 -4.85 4.58 5.40
C GLY A 35 -3.52 4.25 4.71
N LEU A 36 -2.83 5.27 4.20
CA LEU A 36 -1.50 5.09 3.57
C LEU A 36 -0.45 4.62 4.60
N TYR A 37 -0.52 5.12 5.84
CA TYR A 37 0.30 4.63 6.95
C TYR A 37 0.09 3.14 7.18
N THR A 38 -1.17 2.69 7.27
CA THR A 38 -1.54 1.28 7.49
C THR A 38 -1.05 0.40 6.34
N VAL A 39 -1.29 0.81 5.10
CA VAL A 39 -0.83 0.04 3.91
C VAL A 39 0.70 0.00 3.84
N ALA A 40 1.39 1.11 4.08
CA ALA A 40 2.86 1.13 4.09
C ALA A 40 3.45 0.23 5.18
N SER A 41 2.81 0.18 6.36
CA SER A 41 3.20 -0.73 7.46
C SER A 41 3.01 -2.20 7.07
N THR A 42 1.89 -2.53 6.42
CA THR A 42 1.62 -3.88 5.91
C THR A 42 2.63 -4.28 4.83
N LEU A 43 2.92 -3.37 3.89
CA LEU A 43 3.92 -3.64 2.84
C LEU A 43 5.33 -3.79 3.39
N LYS A 44 5.69 -3.01 4.42
CA LYS A 44 6.95 -3.20 5.11
C LYS A 44 7.06 -4.63 5.67
N PHE A 45 6.03 -5.11 6.35
CA PHE A 45 5.99 -6.49 6.84
C PHE A 45 6.11 -7.52 5.69
N VAL A 46 5.34 -7.34 4.61
CA VAL A 46 5.35 -8.26 3.45
C VAL A 46 6.75 -8.31 2.81
N ASN A 47 7.39 -7.15 2.61
CA ASN A 47 8.67 -7.08 1.91
C ASN A 47 9.84 -7.48 2.82
N ASP A 48 9.93 -6.90 4.04
CA ASP A 48 11.11 -7.01 4.90
C ASP A 48 11.06 -8.29 5.74
N ASP A 49 9.91 -8.59 6.39
CA ASP A 49 9.77 -9.70 7.33
C ASP A 49 9.39 -11.00 6.61
N ALA A 50 8.41 -10.94 5.69
CA ALA A 50 7.96 -12.11 4.93
C ALA A 50 8.80 -12.39 3.67
N SER A 51 9.75 -11.52 3.30
CA SER A 51 10.55 -11.63 2.08
C SER A 51 9.70 -11.88 0.82
N SER A 52 8.57 -11.20 0.73
CA SER A 52 7.54 -11.42 -0.31
C SER A 52 7.24 -10.13 -1.06
N VAL A 53 6.69 -10.25 -2.24
CA VAL A 53 6.16 -9.15 -3.06
C VAL A 53 4.66 -9.32 -3.21
N HIS A 54 3.91 -8.25 -2.94
CA HIS A 54 2.47 -8.23 -3.13
C HIS A 54 2.09 -8.14 -4.61
N GLY A 55 2.72 -7.25 -5.35
CA GLY A 55 2.63 -7.12 -6.81
C GLY A 55 1.35 -6.46 -7.35
N CYS A 56 0.36 -6.16 -6.50
CA CYS A 56 -0.94 -5.63 -6.92
C CYS A 56 -1.43 -4.48 -6.01
N VAL A 57 -0.52 -3.55 -5.64
CA VAL A 57 -0.85 -2.42 -4.76
C VAL A 57 -1.51 -1.30 -5.54
N ARG A 58 -2.80 -1.05 -5.29
CA ARG A 58 -3.63 -0.03 -5.95
C ARG A 58 -4.97 0.13 -5.24
N ALA A 59 -5.73 1.18 -5.55
CA ALA A 59 -7.00 1.46 -4.86
C ALA A 59 -8.03 0.32 -4.95
N SER A 60 -8.03 -0.48 -6.02
CA SER A 60 -8.92 -1.63 -6.16
C SER A 60 -8.54 -2.84 -5.31
N SER A 61 -7.31 -2.87 -4.77
CA SER A 61 -6.83 -3.90 -3.86
C SER A 61 -6.95 -3.51 -2.39
N ILE A 62 -7.46 -2.33 -2.09
CA ILE A 62 -7.64 -1.83 -0.73
C ILE A 62 -9.12 -1.79 -0.38
N TYR A 63 -9.41 -2.14 0.84
CA TYR A 63 -10.74 -2.11 1.43
C TYR A 63 -10.74 -1.28 2.71
N THR A 64 -11.87 -0.69 3.04
CA THR A 64 -12.07 0.05 4.30
C THR A 64 -13.05 -0.70 5.19
N SER A 65 -12.71 -0.85 6.47
CA SER A 65 -13.63 -1.36 7.48
C SER A 65 -14.69 -0.31 7.88
N ASP A 66 -15.67 -0.70 8.67
CA ASP A 66 -16.68 0.24 9.22
C ASP A 66 -16.02 1.31 10.13
N SER A 67 -14.86 1.04 10.73
CA SER A 67 -14.06 2.01 11.49
C SER A 67 -13.21 2.95 10.61
N GLY A 68 -13.17 2.73 9.29
CA GLY A 68 -12.38 3.52 8.35
C GLY A 68 -10.94 3.05 8.17
N GLU A 69 -10.51 1.97 8.83
CA GLU A 69 -9.18 1.38 8.67
C GLU A 69 -9.03 0.78 7.26
N TRP A 70 -7.86 0.98 6.65
CA TRP A 70 -7.58 0.38 5.36
C TRP A 70 -6.99 -1.02 5.51
N LYS A 71 -7.52 -1.96 4.76
CA LYS A 71 -7.11 -3.37 4.71
C LYS A 71 -6.56 -3.68 3.33
N LEU A 72 -5.34 -4.21 3.27
CA LEU A 72 -4.74 -4.68 2.03
C LEU A 72 -5.36 -6.02 1.64
N GLY A 73 -5.82 -6.13 0.40
CA GLY A 73 -6.31 -7.34 -0.25
C GLY A 73 -5.66 -7.49 -1.62
N GLY A 74 -6.22 -8.31 -2.51
CA GLY A 74 -5.65 -8.52 -3.85
C GLY A 74 -4.38 -9.36 -3.82
N PHE A 75 -4.39 -10.45 -3.05
CA PHE A 75 -3.24 -11.34 -2.85
C PHE A 75 -3.06 -12.38 -3.98
N ASP A 76 -3.72 -12.19 -5.12
CA ASP A 76 -3.76 -13.16 -6.22
C ASP A 76 -2.38 -13.56 -6.74
N ILE A 77 -1.43 -12.65 -6.68
CA ILE A 77 -0.04 -12.87 -7.14
C ILE A 77 1.00 -12.63 -6.04
N LEU A 78 0.57 -12.59 -4.76
CA LEU A 78 1.51 -12.53 -3.64
C LEU A 78 2.51 -13.67 -3.75
N SER A 79 3.79 -13.35 -3.72
CA SER A 79 4.84 -14.31 -4.00
C SER A 79 6.01 -14.18 -3.05
N SER A 80 6.45 -15.31 -2.50
CA SER A 80 7.72 -15.38 -1.77
C SER A 80 8.89 -15.27 -2.76
N MET A 81 9.83 -14.36 -2.49
CA MET A 81 11.03 -14.22 -3.32
C MET A 81 12.11 -15.26 -3.00
N LYS A 82 11.83 -16.17 -2.08
CA LYS A 82 12.66 -17.35 -1.79
C LYS A 82 12.36 -18.50 -2.77
N GLU A 83 11.29 -18.40 -3.56
CA GLU A 83 10.87 -19.40 -4.52
C GLU A 83 11.39 -19.04 -5.92
N ASP A 84 12.04 -20.02 -6.58
CA ASP A 84 12.59 -19.84 -7.92
C ASP A 84 11.52 -19.66 -8.99
N ASP A 85 10.34 -20.27 -8.79
CA ASP A 85 9.17 -20.22 -9.69
C ASP A 85 7.97 -19.56 -9.00
N ALA A 86 8.18 -18.34 -8.50
CA ALA A 86 7.13 -17.61 -7.83
C ALA A 86 5.98 -17.23 -8.79
N ILE A 87 4.75 -17.31 -8.29
CA ILE A 87 3.50 -17.08 -9.07
C ILE A 87 3.55 -15.76 -9.84
N ILE A 88 4.10 -14.71 -9.27
CA ILE A 88 4.17 -13.39 -9.89
C ILE A 88 4.93 -13.39 -11.23
N TYR A 89 5.91 -14.26 -11.42
CA TYR A 89 6.69 -14.30 -12.66
C TYR A 89 5.86 -14.73 -13.88
N ASN A 90 4.94 -15.65 -13.66
CA ASN A 90 4.12 -16.25 -14.71
C ASN A 90 2.74 -15.61 -14.82
N PHE A 91 2.17 -15.14 -13.71
CA PHE A 91 0.78 -14.71 -13.63
C PHE A 91 0.60 -13.21 -13.32
N GLY A 92 1.65 -12.46 -13.06
CA GLY A 92 1.55 -11.03 -12.75
C GLY A 92 0.85 -10.20 -13.83
N SER A 93 0.98 -10.58 -15.10
CA SER A 93 0.31 -9.93 -16.21
C SER A 93 -1.20 -10.21 -16.30
N LEU A 94 -1.69 -11.24 -15.61
CA LEU A 94 -3.11 -11.62 -15.64
C LEU A 94 -3.98 -10.84 -14.65
N THR A 95 -3.38 -10.03 -13.77
CA THR A 95 -4.16 -9.17 -12.89
C THR A 95 -4.95 -8.14 -13.70
N PRO A 96 -6.20 -7.85 -13.35
CA PRO A 96 -7.02 -6.88 -14.08
C PRO A 96 -6.29 -5.55 -14.27
N ASP A 97 -6.33 -4.99 -15.48
CA ASP A 97 -5.66 -3.72 -15.84
C ASP A 97 -4.13 -3.69 -15.57
N SER A 98 -3.46 -4.83 -15.54
CA SER A 98 -2.04 -4.92 -15.18
C SER A 98 -1.16 -3.94 -15.97
N ASN A 99 -1.39 -3.81 -17.29
CA ASN A 99 -0.62 -2.91 -18.16
C ASN A 99 -0.61 -1.44 -17.72
N ARG A 100 -1.68 -1.00 -17.03
CA ARG A 100 -1.80 0.35 -16.51
C ARG A 100 -1.01 0.58 -15.23
N TYR A 101 -0.84 -0.47 -14.43
CA TYR A 101 -0.26 -0.41 -13.08
C TYR A 101 1.17 -0.95 -12.97
N VAL A 102 1.66 -1.66 -13.99
CA VAL A 102 3.01 -2.22 -13.94
C VAL A 102 4.08 -1.13 -13.92
N PRO A 103 5.15 -1.32 -13.13
CA PRO A 103 6.28 -0.41 -13.16
C PRO A 103 7.05 -0.51 -14.50
N PRO A 104 7.78 0.55 -14.89
CA PRO A 104 8.44 0.63 -16.21
C PRO A 104 9.34 -0.56 -16.54
N GLU A 105 10.10 -1.04 -15.57
CA GLU A 105 11.01 -2.20 -15.76
C GLU A 105 10.26 -3.48 -16.07
N VAL A 106 9.08 -3.67 -15.48
CA VAL A 106 8.22 -4.84 -15.75
C VAL A 106 7.54 -4.68 -17.10
N GLY A 107 7.03 -3.49 -17.42
CA GLY A 107 6.43 -3.20 -18.72
C GLY A 107 7.40 -3.43 -19.90
N SER A 108 8.70 -3.14 -19.69
CA SER A 108 9.72 -3.30 -20.74
C SER A 108 10.30 -4.72 -20.82
N ASN A 109 10.43 -5.44 -19.71
CA ASN A 109 11.20 -6.69 -19.62
C ASN A 109 10.42 -7.88 -19.04
N GLY A 110 9.13 -7.71 -18.74
CA GLY A 110 8.30 -8.72 -18.11
C GLY A 110 8.58 -8.91 -16.61
N TRP A 111 7.73 -9.69 -15.96
CA TRP A 111 7.75 -9.86 -14.50
C TRP A 111 9.02 -10.55 -13.97
N ALA A 112 9.66 -11.41 -14.74
CA ALA A 112 10.91 -12.08 -14.30
C ALA A 112 12.06 -11.08 -14.03
N THR A 113 11.97 -9.86 -14.52
CA THR A 113 12.98 -8.82 -14.27
C THR A 113 13.10 -8.44 -12.78
N ILE A 114 12.03 -8.66 -11.98
CA ILE A 114 12.04 -8.33 -10.54
C ILE A 114 13.08 -9.12 -9.75
N LYS A 115 13.49 -10.31 -10.24
CA LYS A 115 14.59 -11.11 -9.64
C LYS A 115 15.91 -10.34 -9.53
N ARG A 116 16.11 -9.33 -10.38
CA ARG A 116 17.36 -8.55 -10.48
C ARG A 116 17.28 -7.19 -9.80
N ASN A 117 16.13 -6.87 -9.23
CA ASN A 117 15.83 -5.59 -8.60
C ASN A 117 15.67 -5.74 -7.09
N PRO A 118 15.75 -4.64 -6.33
CA PRO A 118 15.40 -4.69 -4.90
C PRO A 118 14.00 -5.24 -4.69
N LEU A 119 13.84 -6.14 -3.74
CA LEU A 119 12.57 -6.84 -3.45
C LEU A 119 11.37 -5.89 -3.32
N PRO A 120 11.45 -4.77 -2.56
CA PRO A 120 10.30 -3.88 -2.38
C PRO A 120 9.98 -3.00 -3.59
N ALA A 121 10.79 -3.05 -4.68
CA ALA A 121 10.70 -2.03 -5.74
C ALA A 121 9.34 -2.03 -6.47
N VAL A 122 8.72 -3.19 -6.68
CA VAL A 122 7.39 -3.30 -7.32
C VAL A 122 6.31 -2.71 -6.43
N ASP A 123 6.30 -3.12 -5.16
CA ASP A 123 5.30 -2.65 -4.19
C ASP A 123 5.48 -1.17 -3.87
N ALA A 124 6.71 -0.67 -3.87
CA ALA A 124 7.01 0.75 -3.75
C ALA A 124 6.36 1.58 -4.89
N TYR A 125 6.48 1.11 -6.13
CA TYR A 125 5.85 1.78 -7.27
C TYR A 125 4.32 1.73 -7.16
N GLY A 126 3.76 0.57 -6.80
CA GLY A 126 2.32 0.42 -6.53
C GLY A 126 1.83 1.34 -5.42
N LEU A 127 2.59 1.48 -4.31
CA LEU A 127 2.27 2.43 -3.24
C LEU A 127 2.27 3.88 -3.75
N GLY A 128 3.19 4.24 -4.63
CA GLY A 128 3.19 5.54 -5.31
C GLY A 128 1.92 5.77 -6.13
N ILE A 129 1.48 4.77 -6.90
CA ILE A 129 0.20 4.86 -7.64
C ILE A 129 -0.99 4.98 -6.67
N LEU A 130 -1.00 4.19 -5.59
CA LEU A 130 -2.06 4.27 -4.57
C LEU A 130 -2.16 5.68 -3.96
N ILE A 131 -1.01 6.31 -3.67
CA ILE A 131 -0.97 7.72 -3.21
C ILE A 131 -1.61 8.62 -4.26
N TYR A 132 -1.22 8.48 -5.53
CA TYR A 132 -1.80 9.27 -6.61
C TYR A 132 -3.32 9.11 -6.69
N GLU A 133 -3.82 7.87 -6.72
CA GLU A 133 -5.25 7.56 -6.78
C GLU A 133 -6.03 8.14 -5.59
N SER A 134 -5.46 8.04 -4.39
CA SER A 134 -6.11 8.48 -3.15
C SER A 134 -6.36 9.99 -3.12
N PHE A 135 -5.43 10.79 -3.63
CA PHE A 135 -5.53 12.25 -3.65
C PHE A 135 -6.12 12.82 -4.93
N ASN A 136 -5.92 12.17 -6.07
CA ASN A 136 -6.30 12.72 -7.37
C ASN A 136 -7.48 11.99 -8.02
N GLY A 137 -7.83 10.79 -7.54
CA GLY A 137 -8.88 9.97 -8.12
C GLY A 137 -8.34 9.04 -9.21
N ASN A 138 -9.06 8.93 -10.32
CA ASN A 138 -8.82 7.93 -11.34
C ASN A 138 -7.38 8.01 -11.92
N PHE A 139 -6.68 6.86 -11.88
CA PHE A 139 -5.38 6.69 -12.52
C PHE A 139 -5.56 6.04 -13.90
N MET A 140 -5.12 6.71 -14.95
CA MET A 140 -5.28 6.27 -16.35
C MET A 140 -3.99 5.74 -16.95
N GLY A 141 -2.83 6.10 -16.41
CA GLY A 141 -1.54 5.64 -16.88
C GLY A 141 -0.36 6.40 -16.27
N SER A 142 0.84 5.89 -16.50
CA SER A 142 2.09 6.38 -15.91
C SER A 142 2.45 7.81 -16.29
N ASP A 143 1.94 8.33 -17.40
CA ASP A 143 2.08 9.73 -17.85
C ASP A 143 1.54 10.73 -16.83
N GLN A 144 0.55 10.33 -16.03
CA GLN A 144 -0.03 11.18 -15.00
C GLN A 144 0.84 11.33 -13.75
N LEU A 145 1.71 10.36 -13.45
CA LEU A 145 2.46 10.29 -12.20
C LEU A 145 3.46 11.44 -12.01
N GLY A 146 3.92 12.06 -13.10
CA GLY A 146 4.83 13.20 -13.04
C GLY A 146 4.24 14.45 -12.41
N GLN A 147 2.91 14.54 -12.32
CA GLN A 147 2.18 15.70 -11.78
C GLN A 147 1.48 15.34 -10.47
N PRO A 148 2.01 15.72 -9.30
CA PRO A 148 1.47 15.33 -7.99
C PRO A 148 0.09 15.93 -7.70
N LYS A 149 -0.29 17.05 -8.32
CA LYS A 149 -1.60 17.72 -8.17
C LYS A 149 -1.97 17.94 -6.69
N ASN A 150 -2.96 17.17 -6.17
CA ASN A 150 -3.50 17.32 -4.83
C ASN A 150 -2.70 16.56 -3.74
N ILE A 151 -1.58 15.92 -4.07
CA ILE A 151 -0.74 15.27 -3.07
C ILE A 151 -0.16 16.35 -2.14
N PRO A 152 -0.26 16.22 -0.80
CA PRO A 152 0.27 17.21 0.14
C PRO A 152 1.75 17.51 -0.08
N ALA A 153 2.14 18.77 -0.02
CA ALA A 153 3.51 19.22 -0.34
C ALA A 153 4.59 18.46 0.44
N GLY A 154 4.36 18.16 1.73
CA GLY A 154 5.28 17.40 2.57
C GLY A 154 5.48 15.95 2.13
N MET A 155 4.54 15.38 1.37
CA MET A 155 4.61 14.00 0.86
C MET A 155 5.21 13.90 -0.56
N VAL A 156 5.18 14.99 -1.33
CA VAL A 156 5.55 14.99 -2.78
C VAL A 156 6.95 14.43 -3.03
N GLN A 157 7.93 14.78 -2.19
CA GLN A 157 9.30 14.29 -2.37
C GLN A 157 9.39 12.76 -2.21
N SER A 158 8.76 12.21 -1.19
CA SER A 158 8.71 10.77 -0.94
C SER A 158 7.91 10.04 -2.02
N TYR A 159 6.79 10.61 -2.45
CA TYR A 159 6.00 10.12 -3.58
C TYR A 159 6.86 9.99 -4.85
N ARG A 160 7.60 11.04 -5.24
CA ARG A 160 8.47 11.00 -6.43
C ARG A 160 9.55 9.92 -6.34
N LYS A 161 10.07 9.65 -5.15
CA LYS A 161 11.03 8.58 -4.93
C LYS A 161 10.39 7.18 -5.06
N LEU A 162 9.14 7.00 -4.63
CA LEU A 162 8.41 5.75 -4.78
C LEU A 162 8.19 5.39 -6.25
N ILE A 163 7.84 6.37 -7.09
CA ILE A 163 7.58 6.18 -8.52
C ILE A 163 8.83 6.32 -9.40
N ASN A 164 10.02 6.33 -8.84
CA ASN A 164 11.24 6.47 -9.63
C ASN A 164 11.28 5.39 -10.74
N PRO A 165 11.53 5.75 -12.01
CA PRO A 165 11.58 4.77 -13.09
C PRO A 165 12.70 3.74 -12.91
N ASN A 166 13.81 4.10 -12.22
CA ASN A 166 14.84 3.15 -11.87
C ASN A 166 14.48 2.43 -10.54
N PRO A 167 14.20 1.11 -10.57
CA PRO A 167 13.80 0.35 -9.39
C PRO A 167 14.86 0.34 -8.28
N LYS A 168 16.15 0.49 -8.63
CA LYS A 168 17.25 0.53 -7.64
C LYS A 168 17.31 1.83 -6.83
N LEU A 169 16.65 2.88 -7.31
CA LEU A 169 16.60 4.20 -6.67
C LEU A 169 15.26 4.46 -5.98
N ARG A 170 14.32 3.52 -6.05
CA ARG A 170 13.03 3.65 -5.38
C ARG A 170 13.16 3.61 -3.87
N LEU A 171 12.41 4.49 -3.23
CA LEU A 171 12.19 4.45 -1.80
C LEU A 171 11.37 3.20 -1.45
N SER A 172 11.81 2.38 -0.49
CA SER A 172 11.01 1.24 -0.04
C SER A 172 9.79 1.70 0.78
N PRO A 173 8.72 0.89 0.90
CA PRO A 173 7.60 1.19 1.80
C PRO A 173 8.03 1.41 3.25
N GLY A 174 9.03 0.65 3.75
CA GLY A 174 9.59 0.83 5.08
C GLY A 174 10.25 2.21 5.26
N HIS A 175 11.10 2.63 4.33
CA HIS A 175 11.71 3.97 4.37
C HIS A 175 10.68 5.10 4.16
N PHE A 176 9.65 4.89 3.34
CA PHE A 176 8.54 5.84 3.21
C PHE A 176 7.82 6.05 4.55
N LEU A 177 7.56 4.96 5.26
CA LEU A 177 6.98 4.98 6.59
C LEU A 177 7.84 5.77 7.58
N GLU A 178 9.15 5.47 7.62
CA GLU A 178 10.12 6.16 8.48
C GLU A 178 10.17 7.66 8.19
N GLN A 179 10.20 8.05 6.92
CA GLN A 179 10.20 9.47 6.55
C GLN A 179 8.92 10.18 6.97
N GLY A 180 7.77 9.51 6.82
CA GLY A 180 6.48 10.06 7.24
C GLY A 180 6.33 10.23 8.75
N MET A 181 6.95 9.35 9.53
CA MET A 181 6.88 9.33 10.99
C MET A 181 7.93 10.19 11.70
N LYS A 182 8.87 10.82 10.97
CA LYS A 182 9.80 11.77 11.56
C LYS A 182 9.07 12.99 12.12
N THR A 183 9.68 13.66 13.09
CA THR A 183 9.17 14.92 13.63
C THR A 183 8.88 15.93 12.51
N GLY A 184 7.64 16.40 12.42
CA GLY A 184 7.15 17.23 11.31
C GLY A 184 6.90 16.46 10.00
N GLY A 185 6.92 15.13 10.02
CA GLY A 185 6.63 14.30 8.87
C GLY A 185 5.14 14.24 8.52
N PHE A 186 4.84 13.75 7.32
CA PHE A 186 3.47 13.75 6.79
C PHE A 186 2.53 12.73 7.45
N PHE A 187 3.04 11.81 8.26
CA PHE A 187 2.28 10.87 9.09
C PHE A 187 2.20 11.29 10.57
N GLU A 188 2.78 12.42 10.93
CA GLU A 188 2.65 12.96 12.28
C GLU A 188 1.31 13.68 12.43
N THR A 189 0.22 12.89 12.51
CA THR A 189 -1.15 13.38 12.63
C THR A 189 -1.80 12.86 13.91
N PRO A 190 -2.77 13.61 14.51
CA PRO A 190 -3.48 13.17 15.70
C PRO A 190 -4.12 11.78 15.54
N LEU A 191 -4.75 11.51 14.41
CA LEU A 191 -5.41 10.23 14.14
C LEU A 191 -4.42 9.05 14.18
N ILE A 192 -3.25 9.20 13.56
CA ILE A 192 -2.22 8.15 13.55
C ILE A 192 -1.65 7.95 14.97
N HIS A 193 -1.44 9.02 15.73
CA HIS A 193 -0.98 8.92 17.11
C HIS A 193 -1.99 8.19 18.00
N ILE A 194 -3.27 8.52 17.89
CA ILE A 194 -4.34 7.88 18.66
C ILE A 194 -4.43 6.39 18.31
N THR A 195 -4.47 6.05 17.03
CA THR A 195 -4.60 4.64 16.60
C THR A 195 -3.39 3.81 17.03
N LYS A 196 -2.17 4.30 16.88
CA LYS A 196 -0.96 3.62 17.40
C LYS A 196 -1.00 3.44 18.92
N GLY A 197 -1.46 4.46 19.64
CA GLY A 197 -1.63 4.40 21.08
C GLY A 197 -2.66 3.34 21.49
N ALA A 198 -3.78 3.27 20.78
CA ALA A 198 -4.85 2.29 20.99
C ALA A 198 -4.35 0.86 20.73
N ASP A 199 -3.63 0.62 19.63
CA ASP A 199 -3.06 -0.69 19.29
C ASP A 199 -2.09 -1.19 20.37
N SER A 200 -1.39 -0.26 21.03
CA SER A 200 -0.43 -0.58 22.09
C SER A 200 -1.03 -0.65 23.50
N LEU A 201 -2.33 -0.36 23.68
CA LEU A 201 -2.98 -0.31 25.01
C LEU A 201 -2.84 -1.62 25.79
N GLY A 202 -2.90 -2.77 25.10
CA GLY A 202 -2.74 -4.07 25.72
C GLY A 202 -1.36 -4.30 26.35
N LEU A 203 -0.33 -3.58 25.88
CA LEU A 203 1.05 -3.69 26.35
C LEU A 203 1.41 -2.66 27.42
N LYS A 204 0.52 -1.69 27.70
CA LYS A 204 0.75 -0.59 28.63
C LYS A 204 0.34 -0.96 30.06
N SER A 205 1.01 -0.37 31.05
CA SER A 205 0.61 -0.43 32.46
C SER A 205 -0.73 0.28 32.68
N GLU A 206 -1.39 0.02 33.80
CA GLU A 206 -2.66 0.65 34.14
C GLU A 206 -2.57 2.18 34.17
N THR A 207 -1.52 2.71 34.77
CA THR A 207 -1.25 4.17 34.83
C THR A 207 -1.10 4.78 33.43
N GLU A 208 -0.34 4.14 32.55
CA GLU A 208 -0.15 4.61 31.17
C GLU A 208 -1.42 4.51 30.33
N ARG A 209 -2.31 3.53 30.60
CA ARG A 209 -3.62 3.44 29.95
C ARG A 209 -4.53 4.58 30.39
N GLU A 210 -4.58 4.88 31.70
CA GLU A 210 -5.37 6.00 32.20
C GLU A 210 -4.89 7.33 31.64
N GLU A 211 -3.57 7.55 31.56
CA GLU A 211 -2.99 8.77 30.99
C GLU A 211 -3.29 8.92 29.50
N PHE A 212 -3.30 7.84 28.76
CA PHE A 212 -3.67 7.85 27.32
C PHE A 212 -5.16 8.14 27.08
N LEU A 213 -6.05 7.76 28.00
CA LEU A 213 -7.50 7.92 27.89
C LEU A 213 -8.02 9.29 28.38
N ARG A 214 -7.16 10.13 28.97
CA ARG A 214 -7.47 11.51 29.41
C ARG A 214 -7.22 12.52 28.30
#